data_729540308d2a27c4ada06335fce234fe
#
_entry.id   729540308d2a27c4ada06335fce234fe
#
_cell.length_a   1.000
_cell.length_b   1.000
_cell.length_c   1.000
_cell.angle_alpha   90.00
_cell.angle_beta   90.00
_cell.angle_gamma   90.00
#
_symmetry.space_group_name_H-M   'P 1'
#
loop_
_entity.id
_entity.type
_entity.pdbx_description
1 polymer ?
#
loop_
_entity_poly.entity_id
_entity_poly.type
_entity_poly.pdbx_seq_one_letter_code
_entity_poly.pdbx_strand_id
1 'polypeptide(L)'
;MGQKVNPNGFRYGVTKSHNTVWFSEKKNYGEYLVQDAKIYKFFDKLVRKYQIGQVEIKRNQQNKITVLIHSATPNKLVSEGGTTIDKMNKDLHKYLKNRTLDINLQVVLLKNPELNARLAAEAIAIRLENRESFRIAQKSVINDALRGGAKGIKTAVSGRLNGVDMARTEGYSRGEMKLHTLRQNVDFARATARTTYGAIGVKVWISKGEILEGGSRDASTKKN
;
A
#
# COMPACT_ATOMS: atom_id res chain seq x y z
N MET A 1 8.18 -6.07 -26.57
CA MET A 1 8.14 -6.54 -25.16
C MET A 1 6.68 -6.74 -24.76
N GLY A 2 6.32 -7.90 -24.21
CA GLY A 2 4.95 -8.18 -23.77
C GLY A 2 4.49 -7.32 -22.61
N GLN A 3 3.18 -7.18 -22.46
CA GLN A 3 2.55 -6.48 -21.34
C GLN A 3 2.78 -7.25 -20.03
N LYS A 4 2.94 -6.53 -18.92
CA LYS A 4 3.17 -7.11 -17.59
C LYS A 4 1.90 -6.99 -16.75
N VAL A 5 1.44 -8.08 -16.21
CA VAL A 5 0.29 -8.13 -15.30
C VAL A 5 0.67 -7.54 -13.94
N ASN A 6 -0.31 -6.97 -13.23
CA ASN A 6 -0.12 -6.52 -11.86
C ASN A 6 0.17 -7.73 -10.94
N PRO A 7 1.31 -7.76 -10.24
CA PRO A 7 1.69 -8.90 -9.40
C PRO A 7 0.69 -9.20 -8.27
N ASN A 8 0.05 -8.17 -7.71
CA ASN A 8 -0.98 -8.35 -6.68
C ASN A 8 -2.22 -9.02 -7.28
N GLY A 9 -2.74 -8.48 -8.41
CA GLY A 9 -3.91 -9.04 -9.07
C GLY A 9 -3.70 -10.49 -9.54
N PHE A 10 -2.49 -10.82 -10.01
CA PHE A 10 -2.12 -12.17 -10.43
C PHE A 10 -2.17 -13.20 -9.28
N ARG A 11 -2.04 -12.74 -8.03
CA ARG A 11 -1.96 -13.59 -6.83
C ARG A 11 -3.22 -13.60 -5.98
N TYR A 12 -4.17 -12.72 -6.25
CA TYR A 12 -5.44 -12.71 -5.52
C TYR A 12 -6.22 -14.01 -5.74
N GLY A 13 -6.78 -14.54 -4.66
CA GLY A 13 -7.54 -15.78 -4.65
C GLY A 13 -6.69 -17.05 -4.62
N VAL A 14 -5.37 -16.97 -4.89
CA VAL A 14 -4.45 -18.12 -4.83
C VAL A 14 -3.57 -18.04 -3.59
N THR A 15 -2.69 -17.04 -3.52
CA THR A 15 -1.72 -16.88 -2.43
C THR A 15 -1.96 -15.63 -1.60
N LYS A 16 -2.73 -14.68 -2.10
CA LYS A 16 -3.01 -13.40 -1.45
C LYS A 16 -4.52 -13.19 -1.32
N SER A 17 -4.98 -12.88 -0.11
CA SER A 17 -6.37 -12.49 0.14
C SER A 17 -6.57 -11.02 -0.25
N HIS A 18 -7.82 -10.64 -0.55
CA HIS A 18 -8.17 -9.26 -0.81
C HIS A 18 -8.19 -8.44 0.49
N ASN A 19 -7.92 -7.15 0.40
CA ASN A 19 -7.92 -6.24 1.55
C ASN A 19 -9.33 -5.91 2.05
N THR A 20 -10.36 -6.30 1.31
CA THR A 20 -11.76 -6.08 1.65
C THR A 20 -12.41 -7.43 1.91
N VAL A 21 -12.97 -7.62 3.09
CA VAL A 21 -13.60 -8.89 3.49
C VAL A 21 -15.05 -8.62 3.87
N TRP A 22 -15.97 -8.93 2.99
CA TRP A 22 -17.41 -8.88 3.22
C TRP A 22 -18.18 -9.63 2.14
N PHE A 23 -19.41 -9.97 2.46
CA PHE A 23 -20.38 -10.52 1.53
C PHE A 23 -21.64 -9.65 1.52
N SER A 24 -22.25 -9.49 0.37
CA SER A 24 -23.52 -8.78 0.22
C SER A 24 -24.35 -9.41 -0.88
N GLU A 25 -25.67 -9.32 -0.74
CA GLU A 25 -26.61 -9.66 -1.79
C GLU A 25 -26.46 -8.71 -3.00
N LYS A 26 -26.87 -9.19 -4.18
CA LYS A 26 -26.71 -8.46 -5.45
C LYS A 26 -27.21 -7.01 -5.40
N LYS A 27 -28.31 -6.76 -4.68
CA LYS A 27 -28.96 -5.45 -4.60
C LYS A 27 -28.07 -4.37 -4.00
N ASN A 28 -27.31 -4.68 -2.94
CA ASN A 28 -26.52 -3.71 -2.18
C ASN A 28 -25.02 -3.74 -2.56
N TYR A 29 -24.61 -4.73 -3.38
CA TYR A 29 -23.20 -4.93 -3.72
C TYR A 29 -22.56 -3.70 -4.36
N GLY A 30 -23.23 -3.07 -5.31
CA GLY A 30 -22.72 -1.91 -6.03
C GLY A 30 -22.49 -0.70 -5.10
N GLU A 31 -23.43 -0.45 -4.18
CA GLU A 31 -23.30 0.66 -3.22
C GLU A 31 -22.11 0.45 -2.27
N TYR A 32 -21.94 -0.76 -1.76
CA TYR A 32 -20.84 -1.09 -0.86
C TYR A 32 -19.49 -0.98 -1.56
N LEU A 33 -19.40 -1.43 -2.82
CA LEU A 33 -18.18 -1.30 -3.61
C LEU A 33 -17.78 0.17 -3.83
N VAL A 34 -18.75 1.03 -4.15
CA VAL A 34 -18.51 2.47 -4.32
C VAL A 34 -18.11 3.13 -3.01
N GLN A 35 -18.70 2.73 -1.88
CA GLN A 35 -18.31 3.21 -0.56
C GLN A 35 -16.87 2.82 -0.23
N ASP A 36 -16.48 1.56 -0.46
CA ASP A 36 -15.12 1.08 -0.22
C ASP A 36 -14.10 1.81 -1.09
N ALA A 37 -14.41 2.03 -2.37
CA ALA A 37 -13.56 2.81 -3.26
C ALA A 37 -13.35 4.25 -2.75
N LYS A 38 -14.40 4.88 -2.19
CA LYS A 38 -14.29 6.20 -1.55
C LYS A 38 -13.42 6.15 -0.30
N ILE A 39 -13.56 5.12 0.55
CA ILE A 39 -12.74 4.93 1.75
C ILE A 39 -11.26 4.80 1.35
N TYR A 40 -10.93 3.92 0.40
CA TYR A 40 -9.55 3.80 -0.10
C TYR A 40 -9.01 5.12 -0.64
N LYS A 41 -9.79 5.86 -1.44
CA LYS A 41 -9.40 7.15 -2.00
C LYS A 41 -9.18 8.23 -0.92
N PHE A 42 -9.92 8.17 0.17
CA PHE A 42 -9.71 9.05 1.33
C PHE A 42 -8.36 8.75 2.00
N PHE A 43 -8.09 7.50 2.32
CA PHE A 43 -6.83 7.11 2.95
C PHE A 43 -5.62 7.25 2.03
N ASP A 44 -5.78 7.13 0.70
CA ASP A 44 -4.69 7.37 -0.26
C ASP A 44 -4.09 8.78 -0.15
N LYS A 45 -4.90 9.78 0.16
CA LYS A 45 -4.42 11.15 0.40
C LYS A 45 -3.60 11.29 1.69
N LEU A 46 -3.85 10.41 2.66
CA LEU A 46 -3.25 10.47 3.99
C LEU A 46 -1.99 9.58 4.13
N VAL A 47 -1.68 8.77 3.12
CA VAL A 47 -0.55 7.82 3.13
C VAL A 47 0.76 8.49 3.52
N ARG A 48 1.09 9.60 2.90
CA ARG A 48 2.36 10.31 3.15
C ARG A 48 2.45 10.90 4.55
N LYS A 49 1.35 11.47 5.05
CA LYS A 49 1.30 12.12 6.37
C LYS A 49 1.44 11.10 7.51
N TYR A 50 0.76 9.97 7.41
CA TYR A 50 0.66 8.99 8.49
C TYR A 50 1.37 7.66 8.18
N GLN A 51 2.13 7.59 7.09
CA GLN A 51 2.87 6.40 6.67
C GLN A 51 1.99 5.13 6.66
N ILE A 52 0.83 5.22 6.00
CA ILE A 52 -0.13 4.12 5.89
C ILE A 52 0.36 3.13 4.83
N GLY A 53 0.67 1.90 5.26
CA GLY A 53 1.10 0.83 4.36
C GLY A 53 -0.05 0.12 3.68
N GLN A 54 -1.09 -0.23 4.44
CA GLN A 54 -2.24 -1.00 3.96
C GLN A 54 -3.49 -0.57 4.71
N VAL A 55 -4.63 -0.63 4.04
CA VAL A 55 -5.95 -0.42 4.63
C VAL A 55 -6.79 -1.66 4.36
N GLU A 56 -7.38 -2.23 5.39
CA GLU A 56 -8.30 -3.36 5.28
C GLU A 56 -9.70 -2.94 5.71
N ILE A 57 -10.71 -3.38 4.98
CA ILE A 57 -12.10 -3.06 5.26
C ILE A 57 -12.84 -4.35 5.57
N LYS A 58 -13.46 -4.42 6.74
CA LYS A 58 -14.33 -5.52 7.16
C LYS A 58 -15.74 -4.97 7.38
N ARG A 59 -16.75 -5.62 6.81
CA ARG A 59 -18.15 -5.27 7.02
C ARG A 59 -18.88 -6.38 7.72
N ASN A 60 -19.68 -6.02 8.70
CA ASN A 60 -20.64 -6.91 9.35
C ASN A 60 -22.04 -6.69 8.76
N GLN A 61 -22.93 -7.68 8.95
CA GLN A 61 -24.31 -7.64 8.44
C GLN A 61 -25.15 -6.45 8.94
N GLN A 62 -24.74 -5.76 10.00
CA GLN A 62 -25.45 -4.65 10.64
C GLN A 62 -24.95 -3.26 10.24
N ASN A 63 -24.53 -3.02 9.00
CA ASN A 63 -24.00 -1.74 8.53
C ASN A 63 -22.78 -1.19 9.31
N LYS A 64 -22.10 -2.03 10.09
CA LYS A 64 -20.88 -1.68 10.80
C LYS A 64 -19.68 -1.92 9.89
N ILE A 65 -18.89 -0.89 9.68
CA ILE A 65 -17.66 -0.93 8.89
C ILE A 65 -16.49 -0.81 9.84
N THR A 66 -15.63 -1.82 9.87
CA THR A 66 -14.36 -1.75 10.59
C THR A 66 -13.24 -1.55 9.59
N VAL A 67 -12.53 -0.44 9.72
CA VAL A 67 -11.38 -0.10 8.87
C VAL A 67 -10.10 -0.28 9.68
N LEU A 68 -9.29 -1.26 9.30
CA LEU A 68 -7.97 -1.50 9.90
C LEU A 68 -6.92 -0.72 9.11
N ILE A 69 -6.22 0.18 9.78
CA ILE A 69 -5.19 1.04 9.19
C ILE A 69 -3.83 0.53 9.66
N HIS A 70 -3.09 -0.11 8.77
CA HIS A 70 -1.72 -0.55 9.04
C HIS A 70 -0.75 0.62 8.81
N SER A 71 -0.21 1.18 9.88
CA SER A 71 0.73 2.32 9.83
C SER A 71 2.10 1.94 10.40
N ALA A 72 3.15 2.53 9.84
CA ALA A 72 4.50 2.43 10.40
C ALA A 72 4.68 3.30 11.65
N THR A 73 3.87 4.37 11.78
CA THR A 73 3.93 5.32 12.90
C THR A 73 2.55 5.48 13.55
N PRO A 74 2.04 4.46 14.28
CA PRO A 74 0.72 4.52 14.90
C PRO A 74 0.59 5.67 15.91
N ASN A 75 1.68 6.05 16.57
CA ASN A 75 1.69 7.16 17.54
C ASN A 75 1.24 8.49 16.93
N LYS A 76 1.51 8.74 15.64
CA LYS A 76 1.01 9.94 14.95
C LYS A 76 -0.49 9.93 14.70
N LEU A 77 -1.10 8.75 14.66
CA LEU A 77 -2.55 8.57 14.48
C LEU A 77 -3.28 8.60 15.82
N VAL A 78 -2.67 8.04 16.87
CA VAL A 78 -3.26 7.90 18.21
C VAL A 78 -2.86 9.08 19.13
N SER A 79 -1.93 9.96 18.69
CA SER A 79 -1.44 11.08 19.50
C SER A 79 -2.58 11.95 20.05
N GLU A 80 -2.36 12.47 21.26
CA GLU A 80 -3.26 13.39 21.98
C GLU A 80 -4.64 12.82 22.30
N GLY A 81 -4.69 11.65 22.96
CA GLY A 81 -5.94 11.10 23.50
C GLY A 81 -6.99 10.69 22.47
N GLY A 82 -6.55 10.29 21.25
CA GLY A 82 -7.47 9.81 20.20
C GLY A 82 -8.12 10.90 19.34
N THR A 83 -7.85 12.18 19.61
CA THR A 83 -8.47 13.30 18.88
C THR A 83 -8.25 13.28 17.38
N THR A 84 -7.12 12.72 16.92
CA THR A 84 -6.79 12.61 15.48
C THR A 84 -7.66 11.56 14.80
N ILE A 85 -7.91 10.42 15.45
CA ILE A 85 -8.79 9.36 14.93
C ILE A 85 -10.22 9.86 14.87
N ASP A 86 -10.70 10.56 15.90
CA ASP A 86 -12.04 11.15 15.92
C ASP A 86 -12.24 12.21 14.82
N LYS A 87 -11.23 13.05 14.59
CA LYS A 87 -11.24 13.99 13.46
C LYS A 87 -11.29 13.27 12.13
N MET A 88 -10.46 12.24 11.94
CA MET A 88 -10.49 11.42 10.72
C MET A 88 -11.83 10.73 10.51
N ASN A 89 -12.45 10.24 11.57
CA ASN A 89 -13.77 9.60 11.50
C ASN A 89 -14.83 10.62 11.06
N LYS A 90 -14.84 11.79 11.66
CA LYS A 90 -15.74 12.89 11.27
C LYS A 90 -15.53 13.31 9.81
N ASP A 91 -14.29 13.43 9.37
CA ASP A 91 -13.95 13.81 7.99
C ASP A 91 -14.32 12.71 6.99
N LEU A 92 -14.17 11.44 7.38
CA LEU A 92 -14.60 10.30 6.58
C LEU A 92 -16.13 10.27 6.41
N HIS A 93 -16.89 10.49 7.48
CA HIS A 93 -18.35 10.62 7.40
C HIS A 93 -18.78 11.76 6.48
N LYS A 94 -18.14 12.92 6.56
CA LYS A 94 -18.39 14.04 5.63
C LYS A 94 -18.08 13.65 4.18
N TYR A 95 -16.98 12.93 3.96
CA TYR A 95 -16.56 12.52 2.63
C TYR A 95 -17.50 11.47 2.00
N LEU A 96 -18.01 10.56 2.80
CA LEU A 96 -18.97 9.53 2.37
C LEU A 96 -20.38 10.09 2.16
N LYS A 97 -20.70 11.26 2.76
CA LYS A 97 -22.04 11.87 2.79
C LYS A 97 -23.11 10.95 3.35
N ASN A 98 -22.73 10.03 4.21
CA ASN A 98 -23.66 9.07 4.83
C ASN A 98 -23.45 9.07 6.36
N ARG A 99 -24.48 9.49 7.11
CA ARG A 99 -24.44 9.59 8.58
C ARG A 99 -24.93 8.34 9.28
N THR A 100 -25.54 7.42 8.56
CA THR A 100 -26.15 6.20 9.15
C THR A 100 -25.15 5.04 9.28
N LEU A 101 -23.95 5.18 8.70
CA LEU A 101 -22.92 4.15 8.79
C LEU A 101 -22.16 4.27 10.12
N ASP A 102 -22.04 3.16 10.82
CA ASP A 102 -21.18 3.05 12.00
C ASP A 102 -19.77 2.64 11.54
N ILE A 103 -18.82 3.58 11.61
CA ILE A 103 -17.45 3.37 11.13
C ILE A 103 -16.51 3.31 12.32
N ASN A 104 -15.89 2.14 12.53
CA ASN A 104 -14.87 1.95 13.54
C ASN A 104 -13.47 1.95 12.90
N LEU A 105 -12.65 2.92 13.24
CA LEU A 105 -11.26 3.02 12.79
C LEU A 105 -10.34 2.36 13.81
N GLN A 106 -9.58 1.36 13.39
CA GLN A 106 -8.58 0.68 14.22
C GLN A 106 -7.20 0.85 13.61
N VAL A 107 -6.23 1.23 14.42
CA VAL A 107 -4.84 1.40 13.99
C VAL A 107 -4.03 0.18 14.40
N VAL A 108 -3.34 -0.41 13.43
CA VAL A 108 -2.48 -1.58 13.63
C VAL A 108 -1.05 -1.19 13.29
N LEU A 109 -0.11 -1.55 14.18
CA LEU A 109 1.31 -1.35 13.93
C LEU A 109 1.80 -2.25 12.80
N LEU A 110 2.45 -1.67 11.82
CA LEU A 110 3.17 -2.40 10.77
C LEU A 110 4.56 -2.80 11.30
N LYS A 111 4.77 -4.09 11.58
CA LYS A 111 6.01 -4.60 12.19
C LYS A 111 7.27 -4.27 11.36
N ASN A 112 7.19 -4.45 10.03
CA ASN A 112 8.32 -4.25 9.11
C ASN A 112 7.92 -3.28 7.99
N PRO A 113 8.00 -1.96 8.20
CA PRO A 113 7.60 -0.96 7.21
C PRO A 113 8.46 -1.01 5.94
N GLU A 114 9.73 -1.42 6.06
CA GLU A 114 10.68 -1.55 4.96
C GLU A 114 10.29 -2.64 3.94
N LEU A 115 9.52 -3.64 4.39
CA LEU A 115 8.98 -4.70 3.52
C LEU A 115 7.65 -4.34 2.87
N ASN A 116 7.16 -3.11 3.07
CA ASN A 116 5.94 -2.64 2.45
C ASN A 116 6.24 -1.87 1.17
N ALA A 117 5.80 -2.42 0.03
CA ALA A 117 6.07 -1.81 -1.28
C ALA A 117 5.47 -0.40 -1.43
N ARG A 118 4.33 -0.12 -0.76
CA ARG A 118 3.68 1.18 -0.82
C ARG A 118 4.51 2.25 -0.13
N LEU A 119 4.99 1.98 1.09
CA LEU A 119 5.83 2.91 1.83
C LEU A 119 7.17 3.13 1.12
N ALA A 120 7.75 2.07 0.57
CA ALA A 120 8.98 2.15 -0.22
C ALA A 120 8.80 3.01 -1.49
N ALA A 121 7.67 2.88 -2.19
CA ALA A 121 7.39 3.68 -3.38
C ALA A 121 7.17 5.16 -3.04
N GLU A 122 6.46 5.46 -1.95
CA GLU A 122 6.26 6.84 -1.49
C GLU A 122 7.56 7.46 -0.96
N ALA A 123 8.43 6.69 -0.31
CA ALA A 123 9.74 7.18 0.13
C ALA A 123 10.61 7.61 -1.07
N ILE A 124 10.62 6.82 -2.15
CA ILE A 124 11.30 7.23 -3.41
C ILE A 124 10.66 8.49 -3.98
N ALA A 125 9.32 8.55 -4.04
CA ALA A 125 8.61 9.69 -4.59
C ALA A 125 8.91 11.00 -3.85
N ILE A 126 8.91 10.97 -2.51
CA ILE A 126 9.24 12.13 -1.66
C ILE A 126 10.68 12.60 -1.90
N ARG A 127 11.64 11.68 -1.99
CA ARG A 127 13.04 12.03 -2.27
C ARG A 127 13.21 12.68 -3.64
N LEU A 128 12.48 12.20 -4.67
CA LEU A 128 12.47 12.80 -6.01
C LEU A 128 11.86 14.22 -6.01
N GLU A 129 10.79 14.43 -5.24
CA GLU A 129 10.18 15.75 -5.05
C GLU A 129 11.13 16.72 -4.34
N ASN A 130 11.96 16.22 -3.42
CA ASN A 130 13.04 16.96 -2.74
C ASN A 130 14.28 17.18 -3.62
N ARG A 131 14.21 16.84 -4.90
CA ARG A 131 15.30 17.00 -5.89
C ARG A 131 16.55 16.14 -5.59
N GLU A 132 16.39 15.05 -4.85
CA GLU A 132 17.46 14.07 -4.70
C GLU A 132 17.72 13.32 -6.01
N SER A 133 18.94 12.84 -6.21
CA SER A 133 19.29 12.01 -7.36
C SER A 133 18.44 10.73 -7.37
N PHE A 134 17.77 10.45 -8.49
CA PHE A 134 16.96 9.25 -8.64
C PHE A 134 17.74 7.94 -8.41
N ARG A 135 19.07 7.96 -8.66
CA ARG A 135 19.96 6.82 -8.40
C ARG A 135 20.15 6.59 -6.92
N ILE A 136 20.40 7.64 -6.14
CA ILE A 136 20.59 7.56 -4.70
C ILE A 136 19.26 7.18 -4.02
N ALA A 137 18.16 7.82 -4.41
CA ALA A 137 16.84 7.55 -3.88
C ALA A 137 16.44 6.06 -4.04
N GLN A 138 16.65 5.48 -5.22
CA GLN A 138 16.35 4.06 -5.44
C GLN A 138 17.28 3.12 -4.66
N LYS A 139 18.62 3.37 -4.70
CA LYS A 139 19.59 2.51 -4.03
C LYS A 139 19.44 2.50 -2.51
N SER A 140 19.10 3.64 -1.90
CA SER A 140 18.83 3.72 -0.48
C SER A 140 17.65 2.82 -0.09
N VAL A 141 16.51 2.96 -0.76
CA VAL A 141 15.31 2.14 -0.47
C VAL A 141 15.56 0.65 -0.74
N ILE A 142 16.38 0.32 -1.75
CA ILE A 142 16.79 -1.07 -2.00
C ILE A 142 17.58 -1.63 -0.81
N ASN A 143 18.54 -0.86 -0.30
CA ASN A 143 19.35 -1.29 0.85
C ASN A 143 18.50 -1.43 2.12
N ASP A 144 17.57 -0.49 2.36
CA ASP A 144 16.69 -0.52 3.52
C ASP A 144 15.77 -1.77 3.48
N ALA A 145 15.18 -2.08 2.33
CA ALA A 145 14.35 -3.27 2.17
C ALA A 145 15.14 -4.57 2.36
N LEU A 146 16.37 -4.64 1.87
CA LEU A 146 17.24 -5.81 2.09
C LEU A 146 17.65 -5.98 3.55
N ARG A 147 17.92 -4.88 4.26
CA ARG A 147 18.15 -4.90 5.72
C ARG A 147 16.91 -5.37 6.47
N GLY A 148 15.71 -4.98 6.01
CA GLY A 148 14.43 -5.44 6.54
C GLY A 148 14.12 -6.92 6.26
N GLY A 149 14.98 -7.64 5.51
CA GLY A 149 14.85 -9.07 5.25
C GLY A 149 14.15 -9.41 3.92
N ALA A 150 14.05 -8.47 2.97
CA ALA A 150 13.55 -8.78 1.63
C ALA A 150 14.49 -9.78 0.92
N LYS A 151 13.92 -10.82 0.30
CA LYS A 151 14.68 -11.77 -0.55
C LYS A 151 15.13 -11.13 -1.87
N GLY A 152 14.39 -10.15 -2.33
CA GLY A 152 14.70 -9.36 -3.49
C GLY A 152 13.82 -8.14 -3.63
N ILE A 153 14.34 -7.13 -4.30
CA ILE A 153 13.63 -5.90 -4.58
C ILE A 153 13.95 -5.44 -6.01
N LYS A 154 12.94 -4.90 -6.67
CA LYS A 154 13.06 -4.24 -7.95
C LYS A 154 12.35 -2.89 -7.88
N THR A 155 13.04 -1.86 -8.35
CA THR A 155 12.48 -0.51 -8.49
C THR A 155 12.53 -0.08 -9.95
N ALA A 156 11.59 0.73 -10.38
CA ALA A 156 11.61 1.37 -11.68
C ALA A 156 11.03 2.77 -11.55
N VAL A 157 11.75 3.74 -12.08
CA VAL A 157 11.36 5.15 -12.10
C VAL A 157 11.28 5.59 -13.55
N SER A 158 10.16 6.19 -13.95
CA SER A 158 9.87 6.58 -15.32
C SER A 158 9.37 8.02 -15.41
N GLY A 159 9.93 8.77 -16.34
CA GLY A 159 9.59 10.18 -16.55
C GLY A 159 10.81 11.01 -16.97
N ARG A 160 10.73 12.33 -16.82
CA ARG A 160 11.83 13.28 -17.07
C ARG A 160 12.82 13.27 -15.89
N LEU A 161 13.69 12.28 -15.87
CA LEU A 161 14.66 12.09 -14.79
C LEU A 161 15.70 13.22 -14.80
N ASN A 162 15.85 13.92 -13.67
CA ASN A 162 16.72 15.10 -13.52
C ASN A 162 16.35 16.27 -14.48
N GLY A 163 15.11 16.34 -14.94
CA GLY A 163 14.63 17.44 -15.77
C GLY A 163 15.01 17.36 -17.26
N VAL A 164 15.57 16.25 -17.73
CA VAL A 164 15.87 16.07 -19.16
C VAL A 164 14.60 16.09 -20.01
N ASP A 165 14.68 16.57 -21.25
CA ASP A 165 13.50 16.73 -22.11
C ASP A 165 12.90 15.39 -22.51
N MET A 166 13.72 14.40 -22.80
CA MET A 166 13.26 13.08 -23.18
C MET A 166 13.01 12.21 -21.95
N ALA A 167 11.77 11.74 -21.80
CA ALA A 167 11.42 10.81 -20.73
C ALA A 167 12.05 9.44 -20.95
N ARG A 168 12.55 8.86 -19.87
CA ARG A 168 13.10 7.50 -19.89
C ARG A 168 12.72 6.73 -18.65
N THR A 169 12.90 5.42 -18.69
CA THR A 169 12.70 4.53 -17.54
C THR A 169 14.03 3.97 -17.10
N GLU A 170 14.37 4.18 -15.83
CA GLU A 170 15.52 3.56 -15.20
C GLU A 170 15.09 2.71 -14.02
N GLY A 171 15.65 1.50 -13.91
CA GLY A 171 15.31 0.57 -12.85
C GLY A 171 16.51 -0.16 -12.31
N TYR A 172 16.44 -0.48 -11.02
CA TYR A 172 17.45 -1.27 -10.32
C TYR A 172 16.77 -2.49 -9.71
N SER A 173 17.48 -3.61 -9.70
CA SER A 173 17.04 -4.83 -9.04
C SER A 173 18.17 -5.42 -8.23
N ARG A 174 17.84 -5.99 -7.07
CA ARG A 174 18.80 -6.69 -6.21
C ARG A 174 18.10 -7.86 -5.53
N GLY A 175 18.80 -9.00 -5.45
CA GLY A 175 18.23 -10.24 -4.93
C GLY A 175 17.32 -10.97 -5.93
N GLU A 176 16.53 -11.90 -5.43
CA GLU A 176 15.72 -12.79 -6.24
C GLU A 176 14.30 -12.25 -6.46
N MET A 177 13.91 -12.08 -7.73
CA MET A 177 12.60 -11.54 -8.11
C MET A 177 11.91 -12.43 -9.14
N LYS A 178 11.15 -13.40 -8.66
CA LYS A 178 10.38 -14.33 -9.50
C LYS A 178 8.95 -13.84 -9.67
N LEU A 179 8.67 -13.04 -10.70
CA LEU A 179 7.34 -12.46 -10.92
C LEU A 179 6.32 -13.45 -11.45
N HIS A 180 6.76 -14.48 -12.21
CA HIS A 180 5.89 -15.48 -12.82
C HIS A 180 5.49 -16.61 -11.87
N THR A 181 6.23 -16.82 -10.78
CA THR A 181 5.96 -17.87 -9.80
C THR A 181 4.82 -17.44 -8.88
N LEU A 182 3.69 -18.12 -8.89
CA LEU A 182 2.49 -17.78 -8.07
C LEU A 182 2.77 -17.91 -6.57
N ARG A 183 3.52 -18.93 -6.17
CA ARG A 183 3.87 -19.14 -4.76
C ARG A 183 4.83 -18.10 -4.18
N GLN A 184 5.47 -17.27 -5.02
CA GLN A 184 6.32 -16.18 -4.56
C GLN A 184 5.47 -15.05 -3.96
N ASN A 185 5.72 -14.72 -2.69
CA ASN A 185 5.07 -13.58 -2.04
C ASN A 185 5.71 -12.29 -2.52
N VAL A 186 5.07 -11.65 -3.50
CA VAL A 186 5.51 -10.37 -4.05
C VAL A 186 4.53 -9.28 -3.66
N ASP A 187 5.05 -8.23 -3.03
CA ASP A 187 4.32 -7.00 -2.79
C ASP A 187 4.66 -5.98 -3.88
N PHE A 188 3.64 -5.26 -4.37
CA PHE A 188 3.79 -4.30 -5.45
C PHE A 188 3.03 -3.02 -5.16
N ALA A 189 3.69 -1.89 -5.38
CA ALA A 189 3.03 -0.60 -5.29
C ALA A 189 3.54 0.38 -6.35
N ARG A 190 2.71 1.40 -6.59
CA ARG A 190 3.00 2.53 -7.46
C ARG A 190 2.84 3.81 -6.67
N ALA A 191 3.74 4.77 -6.91
CA ALA A 191 3.64 6.14 -6.44
C ALA A 191 3.94 7.11 -7.56
N THR A 192 3.52 8.34 -7.41
CA THR A 192 3.80 9.41 -8.38
C THR A 192 4.47 10.57 -7.67
N ALA A 193 5.68 10.89 -8.06
CA ALA A 193 6.38 12.10 -7.65
C ALA A 193 5.99 13.27 -8.56
N ARG A 194 5.56 14.37 -7.98
CA ARG A 194 5.21 15.59 -8.71
C ARG A 194 6.36 16.57 -8.62
N THR A 195 7.08 16.73 -9.71
CA THR A 195 8.22 17.63 -9.80
C THR A 195 7.89 18.85 -10.65
N THR A 196 8.73 19.88 -10.60
CA THR A 196 8.60 21.07 -11.44
C THR A 196 8.64 20.76 -12.94
N TYR A 197 9.32 19.67 -13.33
CA TYR A 197 9.45 19.22 -14.72
C TYR A 197 8.38 18.25 -15.18
N GLY A 198 7.42 17.93 -14.30
CA GLY A 198 6.32 17.00 -14.60
C GLY A 198 6.22 15.86 -13.58
N ALA A 199 5.37 14.89 -13.90
CA ALA A 199 5.14 13.74 -13.05
C ALA A 199 6.14 12.61 -13.36
N ILE A 200 6.72 12.03 -12.31
CA ILE A 200 7.60 10.86 -12.40
C ILE A 200 6.89 9.67 -11.75
N GLY A 201 6.70 8.61 -12.52
CA GLY A 201 6.09 7.38 -12.03
C GLY A 201 7.11 6.47 -11.34
N VAL A 202 6.82 6.04 -10.13
CA VAL A 202 7.63 5.10 -9.35
C VAL A 202 6.89 3.77 -9.23
N LYS A 203 7.58 2.66 -9.50
CA LYS A 203 7.07 1.30 -9.31
C LYS A 203 8.05 0.53 -8.45
N VAL A 204 7.55 -0.17 -7.44
CA VAL A 204 8.38 -0.98 -6.53
C VAL A 204 7.77 -2.37 -6.40
N TRP A 205 8.61 -3.39 -6.49
CA TRP A 205 8.31 -4.80 -6.25
C TRP A 205 9.21 -5.30 -5.14
N ILE A 206 8.65 -5.89 -4.11
CA ILE A 206 9.39 -6.47 -2.98
C ILE A 206 9.03 -7.96 -2.87
N SER A 207 10.01 -8.81 -2.94
CA SER A 207 9.88 -10.25 -2.73
C SER A 207 10.15 -10.58 -1.26
N LYS A 208 9.13 -11.16 -0.59
CA LYS A 208 9.22 -11.58 0.83
C LYS A 208 9.63 -13.05 0.99
N GLY A 209 9.78 -13.77 -0.12
CA GLY A 209 10.08 -15.21 -0.14
C GLY A 209 8.95 -16.03 -0.75
N GLU A 210 9.05 -17.36 -0.66
CA GLU A 210 8.04 -18.28 -1.18
C GLU A 210 7.09 -18.72 -0.07
N ILE A 211 5.80 -18.84 -0.40
CA ILE A 211 4.78 -19.44 0.47
C ILE A 211 4.69 -20.90 0.08
N LEU A 212 5.20 -21.79 0.94
CA LEU A 212 5.09 -23.23 0.76
C LEU A 212 3.77 -23.71 1.40
N GLU A 213 3.14 -24.72 0.80
CA GLU A 213 1.96 -25.37 1.39
C GLU A 213 2.35 -25.98 2.75
N GLY A 214 1.70 -25.53 3.83
CA GLY A 214 2.05 -25.87 5.22
C GLY A 214 2.55 -24.70 6.07
N GLY A 215 3.02 -23.61 5.47
CA GLY A 215 3.24 -22.33 6.15
C GLY A 215 1.91 -21.62 6.30
N SER A 216 1.45 -21.48 7.55
CA SER A 216 0.15 -20.93 7.95
C SER A 216 -0.27 -19.72 7.11
N ARG A 217 -1.42 -19.85 6.45
CA ARG A 217 -2.12 -18.74 5.78
C ARG A 217 -2.52 -17.62 6.78
N ASP A 218 -2.36 -17.88 8.07
CA ASP A 218 -2.83 -17.05 9.16
C ASP A 218 -1.87 -17.06 10.35
N ALA A 219 -0.74 -16.37 10.23
CA ALA A 219 0.03 -15.98 11.41
C ALA A 219 -0.64 -14.81 12.20
N SER A 220 -1.76 -14.29 11.70
CA SER A 220 -2.52 -13.20 12.33
C SER A 220 -3.81 -13.64 13.05
N THR A 221 -4.24 -14.92 12.91
CA THR A 221 -5.53 -15.38 13.46
C THR A 221 -5.39 -16.32 14.66
N LYS A 222 -4.17 -16.60 15.13
CA LYS A 222 -3.97 -17.35 16.36
C LYS A 222 -3.31 -16.46 17.42
N LYS A 223 -4.10 -15.60 18.04
CA LYS A 223 -4.03 -15.21 19.47
C LYS A 223 -5.33 -14.50 19.83
N ASN A 224 -6.20 -15.29 20.44
CA ASN A 224 -7.36 -14.95 21.31
C ASN A 224 -8.21 -13.75 20.92
#